data_229b98adc34b5f8c526a3e54957e0e2e
#
_entry.id   229b98adc34b5f8c526a3e54957e0e2e
#
_cell.length_a   1.000
_cell.length_b   1.000
_cell.length_c   1.000
_cell.angle_alpha   90.00
_cell.angle_beta   90.00
_cell.angle_gamma   90.00
#
_symmetry.space_group_name_H-M   'P 1'
#
loop_
_entity.id
_entity.type
_entity.pdbx_description
1 polymer ?
#
loop_
_entity_poly.entity_id
_entity_poly.type
_entity_poly.pdbx_seq_one_letter_code
_entity_poly.pdbx_strand_id
1 'polypeptide(L)'
;MHQLFAASIHLLRMKQDAAREWFAIRTKPQQEQVAKLHYERQGYVVYLPMMRTIVRHARRTEEKLKPFFPGYLFLYLAPAERNWVAISSTRGALGPICFGDQYVPVPDWIIADLQAKEDGSGAVPLAELQKKGLIPGAVVAAQLDDDTSVQGLFYSFSGQDNVVVLLSFLNRQVKATLPLDRVQRQ
;
A
#
# COMPACT_ATOMS: atom_id res chain seq x y z
N MET A 1 13.21 -43.26 8.48
CA MET A 1 14.07 -42.06 8.28
C MET A 1 13.54 -41.04 7.26
N HIS A 2 12.84 -41.45 6.18
CA HIS A 2 12.29 -40.53 5.17
C HIS A 2 11.12 -39.63 5.65
N GLN A 3 10.26 -40.10 6.54
CA GLN A 3 9.09 -39.33 7.01
C GLN A 3 9.49 -38.17 7.95
N LEU A 4 10.53 -38.30 8.73
CA LEU A 4 11.04 -37.23 9.62
C LEU A 4 11.70 -36.07 8.82
N PHE A 5 12.33 -36.41 7.69
CA PHE A 5 12.94 -35.40 6.81
C PHE A 5 11.88 -34.58 6.06
N ALA A 6 10.81 -35.21 5.59
CA ALA A 6 9.69 -34.53 4.92
C ALA A 6 8.93 -33.61 5.88
N ALA A 7 8.70 -34.05 7.12
CA ALA A 7 8.08 -33.23 8.15
C ALA A 7 8.93 -32.02 8.54
N SER A 8 10.27 -32.22 8.62
CA SER A 8 11.19 -31.13 8.94
C SER A 8 11.27 -30.08 7.83
N ILE A 9 11.25 -30.49 6.56
CA ILE A 9 11.19 -29.59 5.41
C ILE A 9 9.86 -28.84 5.36
N HIS A 10 8.75 -29.53 5.66
CA HIS A 10 7.43 -28.92 5.71
C HIS A 10 7.31 -27.88 6.84
N LEU A 11 7.87 -28.19 8.01
CA LEU A 11 7.93 -27.26 9.15
C LEU A 11 8.83 -26.05 8.89
N LEU A 12 9.96 -26.25 8.21
CA LEU A 12 10.84 -25.16 7.75
C LEU A 12 10.15 -24.26 6.74
N ARG A 13 9.38 -24.85 5.81
CA ARG A 13 8.60 -24.10 4.80
C ARG A 13 7.48 -23.30 5.47
N MET A 14 6.76 -23.89 6.43
CA MET A 14 5.73 -23.17 7.20
C MET A 14 6.35 -22.07 8.10
N LYS A 15 7.54 -22.25 8.65
CA LYS A 15 8.25 -21.20 9.39
C LYS A 15 8.76 -20.08 8.49
N GLN A 16 9.13 -20.38 7.23
CA GLN A 16 9.50 -19.35 6.25
C GLN A 16 8.28 -18.55 5.78
N ASP A 17 7.13 -19.18 5.60
CA ASP A 17 5.88 -18.50 5.24
C ASP A 17 5.32 -17.68 6.40
N ALA A 18 5.49 -18.15 7.66
CA ALA A 18 5.08 -17.41 8.86
C ALA A 18 5.89 -16.13 9.13
N ALA A 19 7.00 -15.92 8.43
CA ALA A 19 7.88 -14.75 8.58
C ALA A 19 7.79 -13.78 7.40
N ARG A 20 6.85 -13.97 6.46
CA ARG A 20 6.64 -13.02 5.36
C ARG A 20 5.93 -11.77 5.87
N GLU A 21 6.34 -10.63 5.36
CA GLU A 21 5.77 -9.34 5.71
C GLU A 21 5.62 -8.49 4.45
N TRP A 22 4.64 -7.59 4.47
CA TRP A 22 4.45 -6.62 3.41
C TRP A 22 5.38 -5.43 3.56
N PHE A 23 5.95 -4.98 2.46
CA PHE A 23 6.77 -3.77 2.39
C PHE A 23 6.29 -2.85 1.28
N ALA A 24 6.16 -1.57 1.58
CA ALA A 24 5.81 -0.58 0.59
C ALA A 24 7.07 -0.18 -0.21
N ILE A 25 6.93 -0.24 -1.54
CA ILE A 25 7.99 0.10 -2.48
C ILE A 25 7.57 1.34 -3.26
N ARG A 26 8.43 2.34 -3.26
CA ARG A 26 8.25 3.53 -4.10
C ARG A 26 8.58 3.19 -5.55
N THR A 27 7.78 3.72 -6.46
CA THR A 27 7.99 3.60 -7.89
C THR A 27 8.27 4.96 -8.52
N LYS A 28 8.86 4.95 -9.70
CA LYS A 28 8.92 6.14 -10.54
C LYS A 28 7.49 6.56 -10.92
N PRO A 29 7.23 7.86 -11.12
CA PRO A 29 5.90 8.33 -11.50
C PRO A 29 5.34 7.58 -12.71
N GLN A 30 4.11 7.09 -12.60
CA GLN A 30 3.39 6.34 -13.64
C GLN A 30 4.08 5.04 -14.09
N GLN A 31 5.00 4.48 -13.29
CA GLN A 31 5.68 3.22 -13.58
C GLN A 31 5.31 2.08 -12.63
N GLU A 32 4.22 2.20 -11.90
CA GLU A 32 3.77 1.19 -10.94
C GLU A 32 3.53 -0.16 -11.62
N GLN A 33 2.87 -0.16 -12.79
CA GLN A 33 2.62 -1.37 -13.57
C GLN A 33 3.91 -1.97 -14.16
N VAL A 34 4.86 -1.10 -14.56
CA VAL A 34 6.17 -1.55 -15.05
C VAL A 34 6.94 -2.24 -13.93
N ALA A 35 6.98 -1.60 -12.75
CA ALA A 35 7.63 -2.17 -11.57
C ALA A 35 6.99 -3.50 -11.17
N LYS A 36 5.64 -3.57 -11.12
CA LYS A 36 4.88 -4.79 -10.84
C LYS A 36 5.30 -5.92 -11.76
N LEU A 37 5.26 -5.71 -13.07
CA LEU A 37 5.64 -6.72 -14.06
C LEU A 37 7.07 -7.24 -13.87
N HIS A 38 8.02 -6.33 -13.57
CA HIS A 38 9.42 -6.73 -13.38
C HIS A 38 9.65 -7.47 -12.06
N TYR A 39 8.94 -7.13 -10.99
CA TYR A 39 8.98 -7.87 -9.73
C TYR A 39 8.37 -9.27 -9.88
N GLU A 40 7.21 -9.39 -10.54
CA GLU A 40 6.58 -10.68 -10.80
C GLU A 40 7.49 -11.61 -11.62
N ARG A 41 8.19 -11.08 -12.62
CA ARG A 41 9.18 -11.84 -13.41
C ARG A 41 10.39 -12.30 -12.59
N GLN A 42 10.69 -11.62 -11.50
CA GLN A 42 11.73 -12.00 -10.55
C GLN A 42 11.22 -12.97 -9.48
N GLY A 43 9.94 -13.34 -9.51
CA GLY A 43 9.32 -14.27 -8.57
C GLY A 43 8.81 -13.64 -7.28
N TYR A 44 8.79 -12.32 -7.17
CA TYR A 44 8.20 -11.65 -6.01
C TYR A 44 6.68 -11.68 -6.03
N VAL A 45 6.08 -11.82 -4.86
CA VAL A 45 4.63 -11.63 -4.66
C VAL A 45 4.36 -10.13 -4.57
N VAL A 46 3.60 -9.61 -5.53
CA VAL A 46 3.35 -8.17 -5.68
C VAL A 46 1.87 -7.86 -5.50
N TYR A 47 1.58 -6.81 -4.75
CA TYR A 47 0.25 -6.23 -4.67
C TYR A 47 0.30 -4.76 -5.10
N LEU A 48 -0.44 -4.45 -6.15
CA LEU A 48 -0.66 -3.09 -6.62
C LEU A 48 -2.17 -2.83 -6.55
N PRO A 49 -2.66 -2.26 -5.44
CA PRO A 49 -4.07 -1.95 -5.32
C PRO A 49 -4.47 -0.93 -6.39
N MET A 50 -5.53 -1.23 -7.10
CA MET A 50 -6.10 -0.36 -8.13
C MET A 50 -7.42 0.23 -7.66
N MET A 51 -7.75 1.40 -8.15
CA MET A 51 -9.06 2.01 -7.96
C MET A 51 -9.70 2.34 -9.28
N ARG A 52 -11.02 2.23 -9.33
CA ARG A 52 -11.83 2.65 -10.47
C ARG A 52 -12.18 4.13 -10.32
N THR A 53 -11.84 4.93 -11.31
CA THR A 53 -12.15 6.35 -11.34
C THR A 53 -12.94 6.69 -12.61
N ILE A 54 -13.84 7.65 -12.50
CA ILE A 54 -14.60 8.17 -13.62
C ILE A 54 -13.91 9.43 -14.12
N VAL A 55 -13.44 9.40 -15.36
CA VAL A 55 -12.86 10.56 -16.04
C VAL A 55 -13.87 11.12 -17.02
N ARG A 56 -14.23 12.40 -16.84
CA ARG A 56 -15.13 13.10 -17.74
C ARG A 56 -14.33 13.97 -18.71
N HIS A 57 -14.40 13.66 -19.99
CA HIS A 57 -13.87 14.50 -21.06
C HIS A 57 -15.01 15.02 -21.92
N ALA A 58 -15.19 16.36 -21.97
CA ALA A 58 -16.08 17.14 -22.84
C ALA A 58 -17.49 16.55 -23.10
N ARG A 59 -17.65 15.31 -23.55
CA ARG A 59 -18.91 14.62 -23.83
C ARG A 59 -18.86 13.11 -23.57
N ARG A 60 -17.75 12.59 -23.00
CA ARG A 60 -17.61 11.16 -22.72
C ARG A 60 -17.19 10.95 -21.28
N THR A 61 -17.86 10.00 -20.67
CA THR A 61 -17.50 9.50 -19.34
C THR A 61 -16.83 8.15 -19.54
N GLU A 62 -15.59 8.02 -19.14
CA GLU A 62 -14.82 6.77 -19.21
C GLU A 62 -14.42 6.33 -17.82
N GLU A 63 -14.60 5.04 -17.55
CA GLU A 63 -14.01 4.43 -16.37
C GLU A 63 -12.53 4.12 -16.62
N LYS A 64 -11.65 4.54 -15.70
CA LYS A 64 -10.22 4.24 -15.77
C LYS A 64 -9.76 3.63 -14.47
N LEU A 65 -8.91 2.60 -14.58
CA LEU A 65 -8.19 2.04 -13.46
C LEU A 65 -6.93 2.88 -13.20
N LYS A 66 -6.73 3.27 -11.95
CA LYS A 66 -5.53 3.97 -11.49
C LYS A 66 -4.98 3.29 -10.25
N PRO A 67 -3.69 3.38 -9.97
CA PRO A 67 -3.17 2.96 -8.68
C PRO A 67 -3.89 3.64 -7.53
N PHE A 68 -4.26 2.86 -6.51
CA PHE A 68 -4.89 3.38 -5.30
C PHE A 68 -3.91 4.29 -4.53
N PHE A 69 -2.62 3.92 -4.50
CA PHE A 69 -1.52 4.73 -4.00
C PHE A 69 -0.58 5.08 -5.16
N PRO A 70 -0.74 6.24 -5.81
CA PRO A 70 0.16 6.64 -6.88
C PRO A 70 1.62 6.70 -6.40
N GLY A 71 2.51 6.05 -7.16
CA GLY A 71 3.93 5.96 -6.83
C GLY A 71 4.30 4.84 -5.84
N TYR A 72 3.38 3.94 -5.51
CA TYR A 72 3.62 2.84 -4.57
C TYR A 72 3.03 1.51 -5.05
N LEU A 73 3.70 0.43 -4.67
CA LEU A 73 3.19 -0.94 -4.68
C LEU A 73 3.70 -1.67 -3.43
N PHE A 74 3.24 -2.88 -3.21
CA PHE A 74 3.61 -3.67 -2.04
C PHE A 74 4.23 -4.99 -2.47
N LEU A 75 5.30 -5.41 -1.78
CA LEU A 75 5.92 -6.72 -1.90
C LEU A 75 5.71 -7.52 -0.62
N TYR A 76 5.35 -8.79 -0.78
CA TYR A 76 5.23 -9.75 0.33
C TYR A 76 6.47 -10.60 0.39
N LEU A 77 7.35 -10.34 1.36
CA LEU A 77 8.73 -10.81 1.38
C LEU A 77 9.02 -11.70 2.60
N ALA A 78 9.54 -12.90 2.36
CA ALA A 78 10.22 -13.65 3.40
C ALA A 78 11.58 -13.00 3.75
N PRO A 79 12.15 -13.24 4.93
CA PRO A 79 13.44 -12.67 5.30
C PRO A 79 14.56 -12.93 4.28
N ALA A 80 14.59 -14.12 3.68
CA ALA A 80 15.58 -14.48 2.66
C ALA A 80 15.41 -13.74 1.32
N GLU A 81 14.23 -13.18 1.05
CA GLU A 81 13.91 -12.45 -0.18
C GLU A 81 14.20 -10.94 -0.06
N ARG A 82 14.57 -10.45 1.11
CA ARG A 82 14.79 -9.02 1.41
C ARG A 82 16.15 -8.51 0.89
N ASN A 83 16.42 -8.75 -0.40
CA ASN A 83 17.57 -8.16 -1.07
C ASN A 83 17.20 -6.74 -1.53
N TRP A 84 17.41 -5.77 -0.63
CA TRP A 84 17.00 -4.38 -0.86
C TRP A 84 17.71 -3.72 -2.03
N VAL A 85 18.94 -4.15 -2.35
CA VAL A 85 19.69 -3.65 -3.51
C VAL A 85 19.03 -4.11 -4.81
N ALA A 86 18.71 -5.40 -4.92
CA ALA A 86 18.01 -5.95 -6.07
C ALA A 86 16.61 -5.35 -6.22
N ILE A 87 15.89 -5.21 -5.11
CA ILE A 87 14.56 -4.58 -5.07
C ILE A 87 14.64 -3.14 -5.58
N SER A 88 15.59 -2.33 -5.10
CA SER A 88 15.74 -0.94 -5.51
C SER A 88 16.21 -0.76 -6.95
N SER A 89 16.95 -1.72 -7.50
CA SER A 89 17.45 -1.68 -8.88
C SER A 89 16.44 -2.20 -9.91
N THR A 90 15.29 -2.69 -9.49
CA THR A 90 14.24 -3.18 -10.41
C THR A 90 13.68 -2.03 -11.24
N ARG A 91 13.50 -2.29 -12.55
CA ARG A 91 12.99 -1.29 -13.48
C ARG A 91 11.62 -0.75 -13.03
N GLY A 92 11.49 0.57 -12.99
CA GLY A 92 10.30 1.27 -12.52
C GLY A 92 10.25 1.51 -11.01
N ALA A 93 11.12 0.85 -10.24
CA ALA A 93 11.23 1.07 -8.81
C ALA A 93 12.15 2.23 -8.45
N LEU A 94 11.95 2.78 -7.25
CA LEU A 94 12.85 3.70 -6.56
C LEU A 94 13.40 3.07 -5.28
N GLY A 95 12.73 2.04 -4.74
CA GLY A 95 13.14 1.29 -3.58
C GLY A 95 12.11 1.26 -2.45
N PRO A 96 12.38 0.48 -1.40
CA PRO A 96 11.49 0.36 -0.26
C PRO A 96 11.43 1.66 0.55
N ILE A 97 10.33 1.82 1.30
CA ILE A 97 10.23 2.87 2.31
C ILE A 97 11.10 2.46 3.49
N CYS A 98 11.95 3.38 3.93
CA CYS A 98 12.73 3.24 5.15
C CYS A 98 12.55 4.45 6.06
N PHE A 99 12.71 4.23 7.36
CA PHE A 99 12.75 5.27 8.38
C PHE A 99 14.10 5.16 9.10
N GLY A 100 14.98 6.13 8.85
CA GLY A 100 16.39 5.98 9.17
C GLY A 100 16.97 4.79 8.41
N ASP A 101 17.61 3.86 9.14
CA ASP A 101 18.22 2.66 8.57
C ASP A 101 17.30 1.42 8.60
N GLN A 102 16.02 1.58 8.96
CA GLN A 102 15.10 0.46 9.11
C GLN A 102 14.05 0.43 8.01
N TYR A 103 13.87 -0.73 7.38
CA TYR A 103 12.76 -1.03 6.49
C TYR A 103 11.57 -1.49 7.33
N VAL A 104 10.47 -0.73 7.28
CA VAL A 104 9.31 -0.98 8.15
C VAL A 104 8.25 -1.76 7.38
N PRO A 105 7.81 -2.90 7.91
CA PRO A 105 6.74 -3.66 7.29
C PRO A 105 5.40 -2.93 7.41
N VAL A 106 4.57 -3.12 6.38
CA VAL A 106 3.18 -2.69 6.38
C VAL A 106 2.34 -3.76 7.10
N PRO A 107 1.53 -3.40 8.09
CA PRO A 107 0.69 -4.36 8.78
C PRO A 107 -0.24 -5.12 7.84
N ASP A 108 -0.35 -6.44 8.01
CA ASP A 108 -1.15 -7.32 7.15
C ASP A 108 -2.61 -6.90 7.03
N TRP A 109 -3.19 -6.36 8.10
CA TRP A 109 -4.58 -5.91 8.11
C TRP A 109 -4.85 -4.78 7.11
N ILE A 110 -3.84 -3.93 6.78
CA ILE A 110 -3.99 -2.87 5.77
C ILE A 110 -4.19 -3.49 4.39
N ILE A 111 -3.37 -4.48 4.07
CA ILE A 111 -3.46 -5.17 2.77
C ILE A 111 -4.74 -5.99 2.69
N ALA A 112 -5.08 -6.72 3.76
CA ALA A 112 -6.31 -7.51 3.84
C ALA A 112 -7.57 -6.63 3.70
N ASP A 113 -7.60 -5.45 4.32
CA ASP A 113 -8.72 -4.51 4.21
C ASP A 113 -8.87 -3.94 2.80
N LEU A 114 -7.75 -3.66 2.11
CA LEU A 114 -7.76 -3.25 0.70
C LEU A 114 -8.31 -4.35 -0.20
N GLN A 115 -7.80 -5.58 -0.05
CA GLN A 115 -8.23 -6.74 -0.82
C GLN A 115 -9.73 -7.07 -0.58
N ALA A 116 -10.20 -6.92 0.65
CA ALA A 116 -11.61 -7.12 0.98
C ALA A 116 -12.56 -6.08 0.34
N LYS A 117 -12.04 -4.93 -0.06
CA LYS A 117 -12.80 -3.85 -0.73
C LYS A 117 -12.74 -3.95 -2.25
N GLU A 118 -11.92 -4.82 -2.81
CA GLU A 118 -11.83 -5.01 -4.24
C GLU A 118 -13.12 -5.62 -4.79
N ASP A 119 -13.57 -5.09 -5.92
CA ASP A 119 -14.68 -5.67 -6.67
C ASP A 119 -14.22 -6.88 -7.52
N GLY A 120 -15.14 -7.49 -8.27
CA GLY A 120 -14.83 -8.61 -9.14
C GLY A 120 -13.80 -8.34 -10.24
N SER A 121 -13.36 -7.09 -10.43
CA SER A 121 -12.28 -6.70 -11.34
C SER A 121 -10.94 -6.49 -10.65
N GLY A 122 -10.85 -6.70 -9.33
CA GLY A 122 -9.64 -6.45 -8.53
C GLY A 122 -9.37 -4.96 -8.33
N ALA A 123 -10.40 -4.12 -8.36
CA ALA A 123 -10.29 -2.70 -8.12
C ALA A 123 -11.19 -2.26 -6.97
N VAL A 124 -10.70 -1.32 -6.17
CA VAL A 124 -11.50 -0.70 -5.10
C VAL A 124 -12.48 0.30 -5.73
N PRO A 125 -13.81 0.17 -5.53
CA PRO A 125 -14.79 1.10 -6.06
C PRO A 125 -14.67 2.47 -5.40
N LEU A 126 -14.73 3.52 -6.21
CA LEU A 126 -14.50 4.90 -5.76
C LEU A 126 -15.78 5.64 -5.32
N ALA A 127 -16.92 5.00 -5.30
CA ALA A 127 -18.21 5.67 -5.13
C ALA A 127 -18.33 6.57 -3.88
N GLU A 128 -17.50 6.32 -2.86
CA GLU A 128 -17.53 7.11 -1.61
C GLU A 128 -16.39 8.12 -1.45
N LEU A 129 -15.34 8.03 -2.27
CA LEU A 129 -14.09 8.77 -2.05
C LEU A 129 -14.05 10.17 -2.68
N GLN A 130 -15.05 10.53 -3.49
CA GLN A 130 -15.03 11.77 -4.28
C GLN A 130 -15.55 13.02 -3.55
N LYS A 131 -16.10 12.89 -2.33
CA LYS A 131 -16.87 13.99 -1.71
C LYS A 131 -16.07 15.24 -1.34
N LYS A 132 -14.74 15.20 -1.18
CA LYS A 132 -13.93 16.39 -0.80
C LYS A 132 -12.52 16.47 -1.45
N GLY A 133 -12.34 15.92 -2.64
CA GLY A 133 -11.02 15.98 -3.33
C GLY A 133 -9.90 15.15 -2.67
N LEU A 134 -10.23 14.40 -1.62
CA LEU A 134 -9.32 13.47 -0.97
C LEU A 134 -9.36 12.14 -1.71
N ILE A 135 -8.27 11.78 -2.35
CA ILE A 135 -8.08 10.50 -3.03
C ILE A 135 -7.18 9.62 -2.17
N PRO A 136 -7.46 8.32 -2.04
CA PRO A 136 -6.56 7.40 -1.35
C PRO A 136 -5.11 7.55 -1.83
N GLY A 137 -4.19 7.55 -0.90
CA GLY A 137 -2.78 7.82 -1.17
C GLY A 137 -2.40 9.30 -1.32
N ALA A 138 -3.35 10.23 -1.27
CA ALA A 138 -3.01 11.65 -1.20
C ALA A 138 -2.25 11.95 0.10
N VAL A 139 -1.19 12.74 -0.02
CA VAL A 139 -0.49 13.27 1.15
C VAL A 139 -1.37 14.30 1.81
N VAL A 140 -1.57 14.14 3.09
CA VAL A 140 -2.41 15.02 3.91
C VAL A 140 -1.66 15.46 5.16
N ALA A 141 -1.95 16.67 5.61
CA ALA A 141 -1.61 17.12 6.95
C ALA A 141 -2.77 16.77 7.88
N ALA A 142 -2.49 15.97 8.89
CA ALA A 142 -3.43 15.57 9.91
C ALA A 142 -3.14 16.32 11.21
N GLN A 143 -4.09 17.10 11.68
CA GLN A 143 -3.99 17.87 12.91
C GLN A 143 -4.42 16.97 14.07
N LEU A 144 -3.47 16.59 14.93
CA LEU A 144 -3.72 15.72 16.07
C LEU A 144 -4.27 16.51 17.26
N ASP A 145 -3.71 17.70 17.48
CA ASP A 145 -4.15 18.70 18.45
C ASP A 145 -3.94 20.11 17.86
N ASP A 146 -4.20 21.15 18.65
CA ASP A 146 -4.17 22.54 18.16
C ASP A 146 -2.80 22.99 17.68
N ASP A 147 -1.70 22.36 18.16
CA ASP A 147 -0.31 22.74 17.85
C ASP A 147 0.44 21.68 17.06
N THR A 148 -0.09 20.46 16.93
CA THR A 148 0.60 19.32 16.34
C THR A 148 -0.04 18.89 15.03
N SER A 149 0.68 19.04 13.94
CA SER A 149 0.31 18.50 12.62
C SER A 149 1.32 17.48 12.15
N VAL A 150 0.82 16.33 11.68
CA VAL A 150 1.64 15.22 11.20
C VAL A 150 1.26 14.88 9.76
N GLN A 151 2.25 14.60 8.93
CA GLN A 151 1.99 14.11 7.59
C GLN A 151 1.53 12.65 7.61
N GLY A 152 0.58 12.35 6.75
CA GLY A 152 0.07 11.01 6.54
C GLY A 152 -0.45 10.81 5.13
N LEU A 153 -0.86 9.57 4.84
CA LEU A 153 -1.54 9.23 3.60
C LEU A 153 -3.03 9.07 3.88
N PHE A 154 -3.86 9.76 3.15
CA PHE A 154 -5.30 9.54 3.20
C PHE A 154 -5.61 8.11 2.76
N TYR A 155 -6.35 7.36 3.58
CA TYR A 155 -6.69 5.97 3.32
C TYR A 155 -8.14 5.80 2.87
N SER A 156 -9.10 6.27 3.67
CA SER A 156 -10.52 6.15 3.36
C SER A 156 -11.37 7.12 4.20
N PHE A 157 -12.62 7.28 3.82
CA PHE A 157 -13.62 7.87 4.71
C PHE A 157 -14.12 6.84 5.72
N SER A 158 -14.47 7.29 6.92
CA SER A 158 -15.10 6.50 7.99
C SER A 158 -16.39 7.20 8.40
N GLY A 159 -17.50 6.81 7.77
CA GLY A 159 -18.77 7.53 7.92
C GLY A 159 -18.80 8.85 7.15
N GLN A 160 -19.64 9.80 7.60
CA GLN A 160 -19.85 11.06 6.88
C GLN A 160 -18.81 12.14 7.24
N ASP A 161 -18.31 12.14 8.47
CA ASP A 161 -17.53 13.24 9.04
C ASP A 161 -16.12 12.84 9.48
N ASN A 162 -15.73 11.58 9.30
CA ASN A 162 -14.42 11.10 9.69
C ASN A 162 -13.65 10.53 8.50
N VAL A 163 -12.34 10.60 8.61
CA VAL A 163 -11.38 10.02 7.66
C VAL A 163 -10.39 9.13 8.38
N VAL A 164 -9.94 8.12 7.67
CA VAL A 164 -8.83 7.27 8.10
C VAL A 164 -7.58 7.75 7.40
N VAL A 165 -6.55 8.03 8.17
CA VAL A 165 -5.23 8.46 7.69
C VAL A 165 -4.19 7.49 8.22
N LEU A 166 -3.26 7.10 7.36
CA LEU A 166 -2.07 6.36 7.74
C LEU A 166 -0.99 7.38 8.13
N LEU A 167 -0.78 7.54 9.43
CA LEU A 167 0.22 8.44 9.96
C LEU A 167 1.55 7.73 10.10
N SER A 168 2.63 8.37 9.69
CA SER A 168 3.99 7.93 9.98
C SER A 168 4.44 8.57 11.28
N PHE A 169 4.40 7.83 12.38
CA PHE A 169 4.78 8.31 13.70
C PHE A 169 5.81 7.39 14.33
N LEU A 170 6.97 7.94 14.72
CA LEU A 170 8.06 7.22 15.41
C LEU A 170 8.39 5.85 14.78
N ASN A 171 8.65 5.82 13.46
CA ASN A 171 8.95 4.59 12.70
C ASN A 171 7.82 3.54 12.69
N ARG A 172 6.57 3.95 12.96
CA ARG A 172 5.40 3.08 12.85
C ARG A 172 4.35 3.75 12.00
N GLN A 173 3.70 2.98 11.16
CA GLN A 173 2.47 3.43 10.51
C GLN A 173 1.31 3.18 11.46
N VAL A 174 0.63 4.24 11.84
CA VAL A 174 -0.54 4.19 12.73
C VAL A 174 -1.77 4.60 11.92
N LYS A 175 -2.79 3.75 11.95
CA LYS A 175 -4.11 4.11 11.44
C LYS A 175 -4.77 5.02 12.46
N ALA A 176 -5.03 6.25 12.07
CA ALA A 176 -5.79 7.19 12.88
C ALA A 176 -7.13 7.48 12.19
N THR A 177 -8.21 7.45 12.95
CA THR A 177 -9.50 7.98 12.50
C THR A 177 -9.63 9.39 13.07
N LEU A 178 -9.72 10.37 12.17
CA LEU A 178 -9.75 11.79 12.51
C LEU A 178 -10.99 12.43 11.92
N PRO A 179 -11.54 13.47 12.56
CA PRO A 179 -12.54 14.32 11.94
C PRO A 179 -12.02 14.90 10.61
N LEU A 180 -12.88 14.99 9.63
CA LEU A 180 -12.54 15.43 8.29
C LEU A 180 -12.05 16.88 8.22
N ASP A 181 -12.51 17.73 9.12
CA ASP A 181 -12.08 19.12 9.26
C ASP A 181 -10.65 19.26 9.79
N ARG A 182 -10.11 18.23 10.45
CA ARG A 182 -8.73 18.16 10.93
C ARG A 182 -7.74 17.61 9.90
N VAL A 183 -8.19 17.33 8.67
CA VAL A 183 -7.33 16.77 7.62
C VAL A 183 -7.35 17.67 6.39
N GLN A 184 -6.18 18.15 5.99
CA GLN A 184 -6.00 19.02 4.84
C GLN A 184 -5.07 18.35 3.82
N ARG A 185 -5.44 18.42 2.55
CA ARG A 185 -4.57 17.97 1.45
C ARG A 185 -3.39 18.93 1.33
N GLN A 186 -2.20 18.37 1.20
CA GLN A 186 -0.99 19.10 0.82
C GLN A 186 -0.78 19.10 -0.69
#